data_7ea8ca69dd0f3bce57ea0ae8f663ef44
#
_entry.id   7ea8ca69dd0f3bce57ea0ae8f663ef44
#
_cell.length_a   1.000
_cell.length_b   1.000
_cell.length_c   1.000
_cell.angle_alpha   90.00
_cell.angle_beta   90.00
_cell.angle_gamma   90.00
#
_symmetry.space_group_name_H-M   'P 1'
#
loop_
_entity.id
_entity.type
_entity.pdbx_description
1 polymer ?
#
loop_
_entity_poly.entity_id
_entity_poly.type
_entity_poly.pdbx_seq_one_letter_code
_entity_poly.pdbx_strand_id
1 'polypeptide(L)'
;MSNAAVAEPQSSYPRTGLGHRSVFTVFALSLAIAFVGGVLIYFKFVAYGRVAARHLSDDTRLAARIDVETLLISDPIRARLLPLFDHGVSAGPGLKARHDRFRAHTGVELGRDLREVVLGVTDAGWVLVFGGKFPKSGLIEGLQTTLAEEHTQASLEAGVLQVAGGPAIGQADDGALVVASDPVRLRAALTGGEAYLRLGLPPEGSGGFAWQVSNPVPPGFEQFERVAGALVLGDQVRADVAVRLRPGGNPEPAGIARAFRALGALAPPESEVRRPLENAQIRPRRVDEVQVQLVWTRPELDAGAAWLSTLLEAQFARAPGRP
;
A
#
# COMPACT_ATOMS: atom_id res chain seq x y z
N MET A 1 -86.70 14.96 54.19
CA MET A 1 -85.70 13.95 53.77
C MET A 1 -84.80 14.60 52.78
N SER A 2 -83.60 14.99 53.19
CA SER A 2 -82.67 15.77 52.40
C SER A 2 -81.55 14.88 51.94
N ASN A 3 -81.38 14.72 50.61
CA ASN A 3 -80.29 13.98 50.01
C ASN A 3 -79.11 14.92 49.83
N ALA A 4 -78.09 14.73 50.61
CA ALA A 4 -76.80 15.38 50.41
C ALA A 4 -75.97 14.59 49.32
N ALA A 5 -75.73 15.24 48.25
CA ALA A 5 -74.82 14.71 47.21
C ALA A 5 -73.38 14.88 47.67
N VAL A 6 -72.64 13.74 47.74
CA VAL A 6 -71.21 13.71 48.03
C VAL A 6 -70.49 14.04 46.73
N ALA A 7 -69.73 15.13 46.70
CA ALA A 7 -68.86 15.52 45.61
C ALA A 7 -67.53 14.70 45.69
N GLU A 8 -67.24 13.93 44.67
CA GLU A 8 -65.93 13.25 44.48
C GLU A 8 -64.83 14.29 44.15
N PRO A 9 -63.65 14.21 44.76
CA PRO A 9 -62.55 15.08 44.41
C PRO A 9 -61.92 14.64 43.11
N GLN A 10 -62.03 15.48 42.08
CA GLN A 10 -61.26 15.28 40.80
C GLN A 10 -59.78 15.49 41.05
N SER A 11 -59.05 14.41 41.10
CA SER A 11 -57.56 14.38 41.05
C SER A 11 -57.09 14.87 39.71
N SER A 12 -56.66 16.11 39.53
CA SER A 12 -55.99 16.67 38.39
C SER A 12 -54.49 16.40 38.49
N TYR A 13 -54.06 15.21 38.07
CA TYR A 13 -52.65 14.99 37.81
C TYR A 13 -52.28 15.65 36.48
N PRO A 14 -51.27 16.55 36.42
CA PRO A 14 -50.79 17.08 35.15
C PRO A 14 -50.14 15.93 34.36
N ARG A 15 -50.81 15.47 33.33
CA ARG A 15 -50.21 14.61 32.28
C ARG A 15 -49.17 15.43 31.54
N THR A 16 -47.92 15.45 32.01
CA THR A 16 -46.76 15.86 31.23
C THR A 16 -46.51 14.77 30.18
N GLY A 17 -47.36 14.72 29.18
CA GLY A 17 -47.11 13.93 27.98
C GLY A 17 -45.96 14.55 27.24
N LEU A 18 -44.75 14.07 27.46
CA LEU A 18 -43.67 14.25 26.51
C LEU A 18 -44.19 13.71 25.18
N GLY A 19 -44.55 14.64 24.29
CA GLY A 19 -45.18 14.29 23.03
C GLY A 19 -44.27 13.33 22.26
N HIS A 20 -44.84 12.31 21.60
CA HIS A 20 -44.10 11.31 20.81
C HIS A 20 -43.05 11.92 19.87
N ARG A 21 -43.24 13.18 19.48
CA ARG A 21 -42.27 13.96 18.68
C ARG A 21 -40.95 14.23 19.41
N SER A 22 -40.98 14.57 20.71
CA SER A 22 -39.76 14.87 21.48
C SER A 22 -38.97 13.59 21.77
N VAL A 23 -39.62 12.46 22.05
CA VAL A 23 -38.96 11.16 22.23
C VAL A 23 -38.28 10.71 20.93
N PHE A 24 -38.95 10.83 19.78
CA PHE A 24 -38.36 10.49 18.50
C PHE A 24 -37.17 11.39 18.15
N THR A 25 -37.24 12.70 18.41
CA THR A 25 -36.15 13.63 18.18
C THR A 25 -34.91 13.30 19.04
N VAL A 26 -35.12 13.00 20.34
CA VAL A 26 -34.01 12.59 21.21
C VAL A 26 -33.40 11.28 20.77
N PHE A 27 -34.20 10.29 20.35
CA PHE A 27 -33.72 9.03 19.86
C PHE A 27 -32.91 9.22 18.53
N ALA A 28 -33.44 9.99 17.57
CA ALA A 28 -32.76 10.28 16.33
C ALA A 28 -31.42 11.02 16.54
N LEU A 29 -31.40 11.99 17.46
CA LEU A 29 -30.18 12.71 17.84
C LEU A 29 -29.15 11.79 18.49
N SER A 30 -29.58 10.92 19.40
CA SER A 30 -28.71 9.93 20.06
C SER A 30 -28.10 8.95 19.04
N LEU A 31 -28.90 8.49 18.06
CA LEU A 31 -28.44 7.63 16.99
C LEU A 31 -27.43 8.34 16.08
N ALA A 32 -27.69 9.61 15.74
CA ALA A 32 -26.78 10.43 14.95
C ALA A 32 -25.44 10.65 15.67
N ILE A 33 -25.47 10.94 16.98
CA ILE A 33 -24.25 11.09 17.80
C ILE A 33 -23.47 9.77 17.88
N ALA A 34 -24.16 8.64 18.09
CA ALA A 34 -23.52 7.32 18.10
C ALA A 34 -22.90 6.97 16.74
N PHE A 35 -23.58 7.29 15.65
CA PHE A 35 -23.05 7.08 14.29
C PHE A 35 -21.83 7.95 14.03
N VAL A 36 -21.89 9.26 14.30
CA VAL A 36 -20.75 10.18 14.13
C VAL A 36 -19.60 9.76 15.04
N GLY A 37 -19.86 9.40 16.30
CA GLY A 37 -18.86 8.89 17.23
C GLY A 37 -18.21 7.60 16.71
N GLY A 38 -19.01 6.66 16.23
CA GLY A 38 -18.54 5.41 15.61
C GLY A 38 -17.67 5.66 14.37
N VAL A 39 -18.08 6.57 13.49
CA VAL A 39 -17.32 6.99 12.32
C VAL A 39 -15.99 7.64 12.71
N LEU A 40 -16.00 8.55 13.69
CA LEU A 40 -14.76 9.19 14.19
C LEU A 40 -13.81 8.19 14.85
N ILE A 41 -14.34 7.25 15.64
CA ILE A 41 -13.55 6.16 16.24
C ILE A 41 -12.98 5.28 15.14
N TYR A 42 -13.78 4.91 14.14
CA TYR A 42 -13.32 4.13 12.99
C TYR A 42 -12.17 4.83 12.28
N PHE A 43 -12.33 6.10 11.89
CA PHE A 43 -11.25 6.83 11.19
C PHE A 43 -10.02 7.04 12.06
N LYS A 44 -10.17 7.28 13.34
CA LYS A 44 -9.04 7.52 14.24
C LYS A 44 -8.28 6.25 14.64
N PHE A 45 -8.98 5.12 14.83
CA PHE A 45 -8.39 3.92 15.43
C PHE A 45 -8.39 2.70 14.49
N VAL A 46 -9.23 2.68 13.47
CA VAL A 46 -9.36 1.52 12.56
C VAL A 46 -8.84 1.83 11.18
N ALA A 47 -9.22 2.96 10.59
CA ALA A 47 -8.75 3.34 9.27
C ALA A 47 -7.27 3.75 9.32
N TYR A 48 -6.46 3.16 8.44
CA TYR A 48 -5.09 3.61 8.18
C TYR A 48 -5.13 4.77 7.18
N GLY A 49 -4.57 5.92 7.56
CA GLY A 49 -4.33 6.99 6.59
C GLY A 49 -3.13 6.62 5.72
N ARG A 50 -3.29 6.60 4.41
CA ARG A 50 -2.21 6.31 3.45
C ARG A 50 -1.15 7.41 3.50
N VAL A 51 -0.11 7.20 4.28
CA VAL A 51 0.94 8.21 4.54
C VAL A 51 2.30 7.81 3.98
N ALA A 52 2.51 6.53 3.63
CA ALA A 52 3.82 6.01 3.24
C ALA A 52 4.44 6.77 2.05
N ALA A 53 3.63 7.22 1.08
CA ALA A 53 4.12 7.99 -0.06
C ALA A 53 4.71 9.36 0.32
N ARG A 54 4.38 9.92 1.49
CA ARG A 54 4.95 11.19 1.99
C ARG A 54 6.42 11.07 2.38
N HIS A 55 6.91 9.84 2.55
CA HIS A 55 8.31 9.54 2.86
C HIS A 55 9.19 9.39 1.63
N LEU A 56 8.68 9.69 0.43
CA LEU A 56 9.49 9.77 -0.77
C LEU A 56 10.23 11.12 -0.80
N SER A 57 11.56 11.05 -0.86
CA SER A 57 12.41 12.24 -0.96
C SER A 57 12.22 12.96 -2.31
N ASP A 58 12.47 14.27 -2.34
CA ASP A 58 12.20 15.10 -3.52
C ASP A 58 13.04 14.72 -4.75
N ASP A 59 14.15 14.03 -4.59
CA ASP A 59 14.98 13.52 -5.68
C ASP A 59 14.48 12.17 -6.24
N THR A 60 13.36 11.64 -5.74
CA THR A 60 12.76 10.41 -6.25
C THR A 60 12.35 10.56 -7.71
N ARG A 61 12.77 9.60 -8.54
CA ARG A 61 12.48 9.57 -9.98
C ARG A 61 11.48 8.49 -10.37
N LEU A 62 11.51 7.37 -9.67
CA LEU A 62 10.52 6.31 -9.83
C LEU A 62 9.89 6.04 -8.47
N ALA A 63 8.57 5.98 -8.44
CA ALA A 63 7.81 5.58 -7.28
C ALA A 63 6.85 4.46 -7.67
N ALA A 64 6.70 3.48 -6.80
CA ALA A 64 5.67 2.46 -6.92
C ALA A 64 4.98 2.29 -5.56
N ARG A 65 3.67 2.14 -5.58
CA ARG A 65 2.84 1.95 -4.40
C ARG A 65 1.98 0.70 -4.57
N ILE A 66 1.87 -0.05 -3.50
CA ILE A 66 1.02 -1.23 -3.41
C ILE A 66 0.15 -1.08 -2.16
N ASP A 67 -1.16 -1.16 -2.32
CA ASP A 67 -2.12 -1.26 -1.25
C ASP A 67 -2.30 -2.73 -0.86
N VAL A 68 -1.64 -3.13 0.22
CA VAL A 68 -1.61 -4.53 0.66
C VAL A 68 -2.99 -5.00 1.09
N GLU A 69 -3.79 -4.14 1.72
CA GLU A 69 -5.14 -4.46 2.15
C GLU A 69 -6.02 -4.84 0.95
N THR A 70 -5.97 -4.04 -0.11
CA THR A 70 -6.71 -4.30 -1.35
C THR A 70 -6.21 -5.55 -2.08
N LEU A 71 -4.89 -5.80 -2.07
CA LEU A 71 -4.33 -7.02 -2.65
C LEU A 71 -4.80 -8.28 -1.93
N LEU A 72 -4.86 -8.25 -0.60
CA LEU A 72 -5.29 -9.40 0.21
C LEU A 72 -6.80 -9.69 0.11
N ILE A 73 -7.61 -8.76 -0.41
CA ILE A 73 -9.02 -9.00 -0.72
C ILE A 73 -9.18 -9.78 -2.05
N SER A 74 -8.22 -9.67 -2.97
CA SER A 74 -8.25 -10.37 -4.25
C SER A 74 -7.95 -11.86 -4.06
N ASP A 75 -8.93 -12.74 -4.30
CA ASP A 75 -8.83 -14.18 -4.08
C ASP A 75 -7.59 -14.85 -4.70
N PRO A 76 -7.22 -14.62 -5.97
CA PRO A 76 -6.05 -15.26 -6.57
C PRO A 76 -4.75 -14.85 -5.88
N ILE A 77 -4.63 -13.57 -5.52
CA ILE A 77 -3.44 -13.03 -4.86
C ILE A 77 -3.40 -13.47 -3.39
N ARG A 78 -4.53 -13.39 -2.70
CA ARG A 78 -4.68 -13.83 -1.32
C ARG A 78 -4.30 -15.29 -1.15
N ALA A 79 -4.82 -16.19 -1.97
CA ALA A 79 -4.55 -17.62 -1.87
C ALA A 79 -3.05 -17.95 -2.00
N ARG A 80 -2.28 -17.13 -2.73
CA ARG A 80 -0.86 -17.34 -2.98
C ARG A 80 0.06 -16.56 -2.07
N LEU A 81 -0.27 -15.32 -1.77
CA LEU A 81 0.60 -14.43 -0.98
C LEU A 81 0.31 -14.50 0.52
N LEU A 82 -0.96 -14.64 0.93
CA LEU A 82 -1.30 -14.68 2.36
C LEU A 82 -0.54 -15.77 3.13
N PRO A 83 -0.37 -17.00 2.60
CA PRO A 83 0.43 -18.01 3.28
C PRO A 83 1.89 -17.62 3.50
N LEU A 84 2.46 -16.76 2.64
CA LEU A 84 3.82 -16.25 2.81
C LEU A 84 3.92 -15.25 3.96
N PHE A 85 2.84 -14.50 4.23
CA PHE A 85 2.80 -13.49 5.28
C PHE A 85 2.28 -14.02 6.62
N ASP A 86 1.27 -14.89 6.63
CA ASP A 86 0.61 -15.31 7.87
C ASP A 86 1.22 -16.56 8.51
N HIS A 87 1.66 -17.53 7.74
CA HIS A 87 2.01 -18.83 8.31
C HIS A 87 3.32 -19.43 7.81
N GLY A 88 3.94 -18.92 6.77
CA GLY A 88 5.11 -19.55 6.18
C GLY A 88 4.90 -21.04 5.80
N VAL A 89 3.65 -21.47 5.71
CA VAL A 89 3.26 -22.90 5.61
C VAL A 89 3.72 -23.49 4.29
N SER A 90 3.76 -22.68 3.23
CA SER A 90 4.22 -23.13 1.91
C SER A 90 5.73 -23.09 1.73
N ALA A 91 6.43 -22.23 2.48
CA ALA A 91 7.86 -21.99 2.32
C ALA A 91 8.77 -22.79 3.26
N GLY A 92 8.19 -23.74 4.01
CA GLY A 92 8.89 -24.64 4.91
C GLY A 92 9.07 -24.13 6.35
N PRO A 93 9.50 -25.02 7.26
CA PRO A 93 9.53 -24.72 8.71
C PRO A 93 10.46 -23.55 9.08
N GLY A 94 11.47 -23.26 8.27
CA GLY A 94 12.41 -22.17 8.52
C GLY A 94 11.79 -20.78 8.40
N LEU A 95 10.92 -20.54 7.40
CA LEU A 95 10.29 -19.23 7.22
C LEU A 95 9.25 -18.97 8.31
N LYS A 96 8.49 -20.00 8.71
CA LYS A 96 7.56 -19.89 9.83
C LYS A 96 8.28 -19.49 11.11
N ALA A 97 9.38 -20.16 11.43
CA ALA A 97 10.17 -19.84 12.63
C ALA A 97 10.73 -18.40 12.60
N ARG A 98 11.13 -17.89 11.43
CA ARG A 98 11.54 -16.48 11.25
C ARG A 98 10.40 -15.53 11.49
N HIS A 99 9.24 -15.81 10.92
CA HIS A 99 8.04 -14.97 11.10
C HIS A 99 7.60 -14.95 12.57
N ASP A 100 7.59 -16.11 13.24
CA ASP A 100 7.24 -16.21 14.67
C ASP A 100 8.23 -15.43 15.55
N ARG A 101 9.53 -15.48 15.27
CA ARG A 101 10.55 -14.66 15.95
C ARG A 101 10.37 -13.17 15.66
N PHE A 102 10.21 -12.80 14.41
CA PHE A 102 9.94 -11.40 14.02
C PHE A 102 8.74 -10.84 14.80
N ARG A 103 7.63 -11.57 14.84
CA ARG A 103 6.44 -11.20 15.59
C ARG A 103 6.69 -11.12 17.10
N ALA A 104 7.42 -12.07 17.64
CA ALA A 104 7.73 -12.10 19.08
C ALA A 104 8.56 -10.88 19.52
N HIS A 105 9.52 -10.44 18.71
CA HIS A 105 10.39 -9.31 19.04
C HIS A 105 9.80 -7.95 18.69
N THR A 106 9.07 -7.85 17.57
CA THR A 106 8.56 -6.57 17.06
C THR A 106 7.11 -6.30 17.44
N GLY A 107 6.34 -7.32 17.82
CA GLY A 107 4.89 -7.26 18.01
C GLY A 107 4.10 -7.07 16.70
N VAL A 108 4.75 -7.12 15.53
CA VAL A 108 4.14 -6.90 14.22
C VAL A 108 3.67 -8.21 13.61
N GLU A 109 2.43 -8.22 13.15
CA GLU A 109 1.82 -9.29 12.37
C GLU A 109 1.59 -8.78 10.94
N LEU A 110 2.49 -9.15 10.01
CA LEU A 110 2.56 -8.55 8.68
C LEU A 110 1.21 -8.59 7.93
N GLY A 111 0.50 -9.72 7.95
CA GLY A 111 -0.78 -9.87 7.26
C GLY A 111 -1.89 -8.98 7.83
N ARG A 112 -1.78 -8.55 9.09
CA ARG A 112 -2.75 -7.71 9.78
C ARG A 112 -2.34 -6.25 9.83
N ASP A 113 -1.05 -5.99 10.09
CA ASP A 113 -0.58 -4.65 10.45
C ASP A 113 -0.02 -3.88 9.26
N LEU A 114 0.49 -4.56 8.21
CA LEU A 114 0.97 -3.95 6.98
C LEU A 114 -0.22 -3.58 6.08
N ARG A 115 -0.28 -2.32 5.66
CA ARG A 115 -1.37 -1.77 4.84
C ARG A 115 -0.92 -1.29 3.48
N GLU A 116 0.28 -0.77 3.41
CA GLU A 116 0.80 -0.09 2.24
C GLU A 116 2.31 -0.33 2.13
N VAL A 117 2.79 -0.51 0.92
CA VAL A 117 4.22 -0.54 0.60
C VAL A 117 4.49 0.47 -0.49
N VAL A 118 5.47 1.34 -0.28
CA VAL A 118 5.89 2.33 -1.27
C VAL A 118 7.39 2.19 -1.50
N LEU A 119 7.76 2.03 -2.77
CA LEU A 119 9.14 2.05 -3.23
C LEU A 119 9.42 3.39 -3.89
N GLY A 120 10.51 4.03 -3.51
CA GLY A 120 11.08 5.18 -4.17
C GLY A 120 12.49 4.85 -4.69
N VAL A 121 12.79 5.23 -5.92
CA VAL A 121 14.12 5.08 -6.51
C VAL A 121 14.61 6.44 -6.94
N THR A 122 15.85 6.75 -6.58
CA THR A 122 16.59 7.95 -6.96
C THR A 122 17.79 7.57 -7.81
N ASP A 123 18.52 8.54 -8.35
CA ASP A 123 19.76 8.27 -9.10
C ASP A 123 20.86 7.65 -8.22
N ALA A 124 20.80 7.82 -6.90
CA ALA A 124 21.85 7.41 -5.97
C ALA A 124 21.41 6.30 -4.98
N GLY A 125 20.20 5.77 -5.08
CA GLY A 125 19.74 4.70 -4.21
C GLY A 125 18.23 4.53 -4.21
N TRP A 126 17.73 3.86 -3.18
CA TRP A 126 16.32 3.55 -3.06
C TRP A 126 15.83 3.70 -1.62
N VAL A 127 14.53 3.84 -1.48
CA VAL A 127 13.78 3.87 -0.22
C VAL A 127 12.58 2.94 -0.35
N LEU A 128 12.34 2.13 0.66
CA LEU A 128 11.16 1.28 0.78
C LEU A 128 10.43 1.68 2.07
N VAL A 129 9.19 2.07 1.93
CA VAL A 129 8.36 2.54 3.05
C VAL A 129 7.22 1.55 3.26
N PHE A 130 7.13 1.04 4.47
CA PHE A 130 6.05 0.20 4.91
C PHE A 130 5.09 1.04 5.76
N GLY A 131 3.90 1.23 5.26
CA GLY A 131 2.84 1.92 5.97
C GLY A 131 1.89 0.92 6.62
N GLY A 132 1.50 1.18 7.86
CA GLY A 132 0.66 0.24 8.59
C GLY A 132 0.40 0.64 10.03
N LYS A 133 -0.11 -0.31 10.80
CA LYS A 133 -0.38 -0.15 12.23
C LYS A 133 0.74 -0.75 13.05
N PHE A 134 1.92 -0.17 12.95
CA PHE A 134 3.10 -0.64 13.67
C PHE A 134 3.19 -0.04 15.09
N PRO A 135 3.78 -0.77 16.06
CA PRO A 135 4.09 -0.23 17.37
C PRO A 135 4.98 1.00 17.26
N LYS A 136 4.67 2.07 18.00
CA LYS A 136 5.45 3.31 17.98
C LYS A 136 6.76 3.22 18.78
N SER A 137 6.93 2.18 19.57
CA SER A 137 8.12 1.94 20.39
C SER A 137 8.48 0.46 20.36
N GLY A 138 9.76 0.15 20.46
CA GLY A 138 10.26 -1.22 20.49
C GLY A 138 10.36 -1.93 19.14
N LEU A 139 9.86 -1.33 18.05
CA LEU A 139 9.91 -1.93 16.70
C LEU A 139 11.34 -2.06 16.20
N ILE A 140 12.14 -0.99 16.29
CA ILE A 140 13.51 -0.96 15.78
C ILE A 140 14.43 -1.83 16.64
N GLU A 141 14.26 -1.82 17.95
CA GLU A 141 14.96 -2.70 18.88
C GLU A 141 14.61 -4.17 18.65
N GLY A 142 13.33 -4.46 18.39
CA GLY A 142 12.87 -5.81 18.05
C GLY A 142 13.47 -6.30 16.71
N LEU A 143 13.59 -5.42 15.73
CA LEU A 143 14.29 -5.71 14.48
C LEU A 143 15.78 -6.00 14.72
N GLN A 144 16.45 -5.20 15.53
CA GLN A 144 17.85 -5.45 15.90
C GLN A 144 18.03 -6.81 16.53
N THR A 145 17.16 -7.18 17.48
CA THR A 145 17.18 -8.50 18.13
C THR A 145 16.98 -9.62 17.11
N THR A 146 16.00 -9.47 16.21
CA THR A 146 15.73 -10.45 15.15
C THR A 146 16.93 -10.64 14.23
N LEU A 147 17.59 -9.57 13.81
CA LEU A 147 18.78 -9.63 12.97
C LEU A 147 19.96 -10.27 13.69
N ALA A 148 20.14 -9.99 14.99
CA ALA A 148 21.21 -10.59 15.80
C ALA A 148 21.02 -12.11 15.92
N GLU A 149 19.81 -12.62 16.11
CA GLU A 149 19.51 -14.05 16.11
C GLU A 149 19.75 -14.71 14.74
N GLU A 150 19.63 -13.96 13.67
CA GLU A 150 19.96 -14.41 12.31
C GLU A 150 21.45 -14.21 11.95
N HIS A 151 22.29 -13.90 12.93
CA HIS A 151 23.73 -13.64 12.78
C HIS A 151 24.04 -12.48 11.81
N THR A 152 23.09 -11.57 11.63
CA THR A 152 23.28 -10.38 10.82
C THR A 152 23.77 -9.23 11.71
N GLN A 153 24.95 -8.70 11.39
CA GLN A 153 25.51 -7.58 12.14
C GLN A 153 24.74 -6.29 11.85
N ALA A 154 24.25 -5.66 12.89
CA ALA A 154 23.56 -4.37 12.79
C ALA A 154 23.87 -3.52 14.03
N SER A 155 24.03 -2.21 13.84
CA SER A 155 24.22 -1.23 14.91
C SER A 155 23.00 -0.32 15.00
N LEU A 156 22.59 -0.01 16.23
CA LEU A 156 21.50 0.93 16.49
C LEU A 156 22.08 2.22 17.07
N GLU A 157 21.93 3.33 16.34
CA GLU A 157 22.34 4.66 16.76
C GLU A 157 21.22 5.67 16.53
N ALA A 158 20.85 6.43 17.55
CA ALA A 158 19.82 7.49 17.47
C ALA A 158 18.52 7.06 16.77
N GLY A 159 18.04 5.82 17.03
CA GLY A 159 16.82 5.27 16.42
C GLY A 159 16.98 4.79 14.97
N VAL A 160 18.21 4.81 14.44
CA VAL A 160 18.56 4.27 13.13
C VAL A 160 19.28 2.94 13.30
N LEU A 161 18.74 1.88 12.72
CA LEU A 161 19.34 0.56 12.65
C LEU A 161 20.10 0.42 11.33
N GLN A 162 21.43 0.35 11.40
CA GLN A 162 22.29 0.18 10.23
C GLN A 162 22.73 -1.26 10.12
N VAL A 163 22.37 -1.92 9.04
CA VAL A 163 22.85 -3.28 8.73
C VAL A 163 24.25 -3.18 8.12
N ALA A 164 25.17 -4.00 8.58
CA ALA A 164 26.55 -4.00 8.07
C ALA A 164 26.60 -4.36 6.58
N GLY A 165 27.08 -3.45 5.73
CA GLY A 165 27.08 -3.60 4.28
C GLY A 165 25.69 -3.63 3.63
N GLY A 166 24.65 -3.27 4.36
CA GLY A 166 23.24 -3.32 3.95
C GLY A 166 22.49 -2.01 4.16
N PRO A 167 21.15 -2.08 4.18
CA PRO A 167 20.29 -0.91 4.30
C PRO A 167 20.32 -0.30 5.71
N ALA A 168 19.86 0.94 5.79
CA ALA A 168 19.51 1.62 7.02
C ALA A 168 17.98 1.53 7.24
N ILE A 169 17.56 1.36 8.49
CA ILE A 169 16.15 1.17 8.87
C ILE A 169 15.80 2.16 9.98
N GLY A 170 14.66 2.79 9.90
CA GLY A 170 14.15 3.71 10.90
C GLY A 170 12.63 3.78 10.92
N GLN A 171 12.07 4.33 11.97
CA GLN A 171 10.64 4.54 12.09
C GLN A 171 10.32 6.04 12.09
N ALA A 172 9.37 6.45 11.27
CA ALA A 172 8.89 7.82 11.21
C ALA A 172 7.90 8.13 12.35
N ASP A 173 7.67 9.41 12.65
CA ASP A 173 6.75 9.87 13.72
C ASP A 173 5.31 9.42 13.50
N ASP A 174 4.88 9.25 12.26
CA ASP A 174 3.56 8.73 11.90
C ASP A 174 3.44 7.20 12.05
N GLY A 175 4.54 6.54 12.37
CA GLY A 175 4.64 5.10 12.60
C GLY A 175 5.08 4.31 11.38
N ALA A 176 5.28 4.93 10.21
CA ALA A 176 5.77 4.22 9.02
C ALA A 176 7.19 3.67 9.27
N LEU A 177 7.44 2.44 8.81
CA LEU A 177 8.78 1.85 8.83
C LEU A 177 9.47 2.17 7.50
N VAL A 178 10.62 2.80 7.57
CA VAL A 178 11.41 3.22 6.41
C VAL A 178 12.69 2.42 6.34
N VAL A 179 12.95 1.83 5.18
CA VAL A 179 14.19 1.13 4.84
C VAL A 179 14.82 1.83 3.65
N ALA A 180 16.07 2.21 3.75
CA ALA A 180 16.77 2.94 2.69
C ALA A 180 18.13 2.31 2.38
N SER A 181 18.63 2.54 1.17
CA SER A 181 19.94 2.03 0.72
C SER A 181 21.10 2.46 1.63
N ASP A 182 20.95 3.60 2.30
CA ASP A 182 21.97 4.20 3.16
C ASP A 182 21.35 5.16 4.20
N PRO A 183 22.10 5.55 5.26
CA PRO A 183 21.58 6.42 6.31
C PRO A 183 21.25 7.86 5.86
N VAL A 184 21.85 8.37 4.79
CA VAL A 184 21.54 9.72 4.28
C VAL A 184 20.15 9.72 3.66
N ARG A 185 19.86 8.72 2.87
CA ARG A 185 18.53 8.53 2.25
C ARG A 185 17.46 8.23 3.27
N LEU A 186 17.80 7.43 4.29
CA LEU A 186 16.88 7.20 5.38
C LEU A 186 16.46 8.50 6.06
N ARG A 187 17.42 9.36 6.42
CA ARG A 187 17.10 10.64 7.06
C ARG A 187 16.25 11.54 6.17
N ALA A 188 16.57 11.63 4.88
CA ALA A 188 15.77 12.38 3.91
C ALA A 188 14.33 11.84 3.85
N ALA A 189 14.16 10.52 3.82
CA ALA A 189 12.83 9.89 3.79
C ALA A 189 12.07 10.08 5.12
N LEU A 190 12.73 10.01 6.26
CA LEU A 190 12.09 10.26 7.56
C LEU A 190 11.60 11.71 7.69
N THR A 191 12.28 12.68 7.08
CA THR A 191 11.83 14.08 7.00
C THR A 191 10.59 14.22 6.11
N GLY A 192 10.45 13.34 5.13
CA GLY A 192 9.37 13.37 4.15
C GLY A 192 9.62 14.30 2.97
N GLY A 193 8.72 14.29 1.98
CA GLY A 193 8.80 15.09 0.78
C GLY A 193 7.48 15.08 -0.01
N GLU A 194 7.45 15.84 -1.09
CA GLU A 194 6.28 15.96 -1.97
C GLU A 194 6.50 15.26 -3.33
N ALA A 195 7.51 14.39 -3.43
CA ALA A 195 7.83 13.69 -4.68
C ALA A 195 6.64 12.95 -5.27
N TYR A 196 5.77 12.37 -4.43
CA TYR A 196 4.57 11.65 -4.87
C TYR A 196 3.59 12.55 -5.64
N LEU A 197 3.46 13.84 -5.25
CA LEU A 197 2.63 14.82 -5.97
C LEU A 197 3.30 15.21 -7.28
N ARG A 198 4.60 15.55 -7.25
CA ARG A 198 5.38 15.94 -8.42
C ARG A 198 5.41 14.83 -9.48
N LEU A 199 5.58 13.59 -9.07
CA LEU A 199 5.58 12.43 -9.95
C LEU A 199 4.17 12.10 -10.45
N GLY A 200 3.12 12.56 -9.77
CA GLY A 200 1.74 12.19 -10.05
C GLY A 200 1.48 10.72 -9.74
N LEU A 201 2.05 10.20 -8.63
CA LEU A 201 1.77 8.85 -8.16
C LEU A 201 0.28 8.76 -7.80
N PRO A 202 -0.49 7.86 -8.44
CA PRO A 202 -1.92 7.77 -8.19
C PRO A 202 -2.21 7.43 -6.72
N PRO A 203 -3.02 8.23 -6.01
CA PRO A 203 -3.38 7.95 -4.62
C PRO A 203 -4.44 6.85 -4.50
N GLU A 204 -5.18 6.61 -5.59
CA GLU A 204 -6.30 5.68 -5.65
C GLU A 204 -5.87 4.33 -6.25
N GLY A 205 -6.74 3.33 -6.11
CA GLY A 205 -6.53 1.98 -6.64
C GLY A 205 -5.71 1.09 -5.72
N SER A 206 -5.57 -0.15 -6.14
CA SER A 206 -4.87 -1.22 -5.41
C SER A 206 -3.35 -1.11 -5.50
N GLY A 207 -2.88 -0.29 -6.42
CA GLY A 207 -1.47 0.02 -6.62
C GLY A 207 -1.33 1.18 -7.59
N GLY A 208 -0.12 1.69 -7.68
CA GLY A 208 0.22 2.75 -8.62
C GLY A 208 1.72 2.85 -8.81
N PHE A 209 2.10 3.40 -9.92
CA PHE A 209 3.49 3.74 -10.17
C PHE A 209 3.59 5.07 -10.90
N ALA A 210 4.72 5.73 -10.73
CA ALA A 210 5.04 6.94 -11.47
C ALA A 210 6.55 6.98 -11.71
N TRP A 211 6.94 7.26 -12.93
CA TRP A 211 8.34 7.29 -13.35
C TRP A 211 8.60 8.54 -14.17
N GLN A 212 9.51 9.37 -13.71
CA GLN A 212 10.09 10.47 -14.49
C GLN A 212 11.28 9.92 -15.26
N VAL A 213 11.15 9.84 -16.58
CA VAL A 213 12.16 9.26 -17.45
C VAL A 213 13.39 10.17 -17.50
N SER A 214 14.51 9.70 -16.93
CA SER A 214 15.78 10.40 -16.84
C SER A 214 16.89 9.56 -17.48
N ASN A 215 18.01 10.18 -17.80
CA ASN A 215 19.18 9.48 -18.33
C ASN A 215 19.83 8.55 -17.28
N PRO A 216 20.28 7.34 -17.67
CA PRO A 216 20.16 6.76 -19.01
C PRO A 216 18.72 6.32 -19.30
N VAL A 217 18.23 6.67 -20.49
CA VAL A 217 16.88 6.32 -20.94
C VAL A 217 16.91 4.90 -21.54
N PRO A 218 16.06 3.98 -21.08
CA PRO A 218 15.95 2.66 -21.68
C PRO A 218 15.53 2.74 -23.16
N PRO A 219 16.02 1.84 -24.03
CA PRO A 219 15.63 1.81 -25.43
C PRO A 219 14.11 1.77 -25.62
N GLY A 220 13.60 2.63 -26.49
CA GLY A 220 12.16 2.77 -26.77
C GLY A 220 11.41 3.76 -25.86
N PHE A 221 12.09 4.32 -24.84
CA PHE A 221 11.51 5.30 -23.93
C PHE A 221 12.05 6.73 -24.14
N GLU A 222 12.83 6.96 -25.18
CA GLU A 222 13.54 8.22 -25.44
C GLU A 222 12.59 9.41 -25.57
N GLN A 223 11.40 9.16 -26.10
CA GLN A 223 10.37 10.18 -26.29
C GLN A 223 9.51 10.44 -25.03
N PHE A 224 9.65 9.61 -23.99
CA PHE A 224 8.82 9.74 -22.79
C PHE A 224 9.46 10.71 -21.81
N GLU A 225 8.65 11.60 -21.25
CA GLU A 225 8.99 12.48 -20.14
C GLU A 225 8.60 11.84 -18.81
N ARG A 226 7.36 11.32 -18.77
CA ARG A 226 6.79 10.72 -17.56
C ARG A 226 5.82 9.61 -17.92
N VAL A 227 5.83 8.56 -17.13
CA VAL A 227 4.86 7.47 -17.17
C VAL A 227 4.26 7.33 -15.78
N ALA A 228 2.94 7.36 -15.66
CA ALA A 228 2.27 7.14 -14.39
C ALA A 228 1.03 6.27 -14.60
N GLY A 229 0.77 5.34 -13.69
CA GLY A 229 -0.34 4.41 -13.85
C GLY A 229 -0.94 3.99 -12.52
N ALA A 230 -2.24 3.73 -12.53
CA ALA A 230 -2.98 3.13 -11.43
C ALA A 230 -3.34 1.69 -11.76
N LEU A 231 -3.21 0.80 -10.77
CA LEU A 231 -3.67 -0.58 -10.81
C LEU A 231 -4.99 -0.70 -10.06
N VAL A 232 -6.00 -1.22 -10.72
CA VAL A 232 -7.33 -1.45 -10.13
C VAL A 232 -7.61 -2.95 -10.15
N LEU A 233 -7.83 -3.52 -8.98
CA LEU A 233 -8.22 -4.92 -8.80
C LEU A 233 -9.73 -5.04 -8.77
N GLY A 234 -10.26 -6.00 -9.52
CA GLY A 234 -11.66 -6.39 -9.58
C GLY A 234 -11.74 -7.82 -10.10
N ASP A 235 -12.81 -8.16 -10.84
CA ASP A 235 -12.91 -9.44 -11.56
C ASP A 235 -11.79 -9.60 -12.60
N GLN A 236 -11.28 -8.49 -13.08
CA GLN A 236 -10.07 -8.36 -13.89
C GLN A 236 -9.17 -7.31 -13.24
N VAL A 237 -7.86 -7.45 -13.41
CA VAL A 237 -6.93 -6.39 -13.05
C VAL A 237 -6.75 -5.48 -14.25
N ARG A 238 -6.91 -4.20 -14.02
CA ARG A 238 -6.72 -3.17 -15.03
C ARG A 238 -5.64 -2.20 -14.57
N ALA A 239 -4.69 -1.91 -15.47
CA ALA A 239 -3.79 -0.79 -15.29
C ALA A 239 -4.13 0.31 -16.31
N ASP A 240 -4.43 1.50 -15.79
CA ASP A 240 -4.63 2.70 -16.58
C ASP A 240 -3.35 3.54 -16.47
N VAL A 241 -2.62 3.66 -17.58
CA VAL A 241 -1.29 4.29 -17.64
C VAL A 241 -1.37 5.54 -18.48
N ALA A 242 -1.00 6.69 -17.92
CA ALA A 242 -0.78 7.93 -18.63
C ALA A 242 0.70 8.06 -19.00
N VAL A 243 0.97 8.26 -20.29
CA VAL A 243 2.32 8.49 -20.81
C VAL A 243 2.38 9.94 -21.30
N ARG A 244 3.22 10.75 -20.68
CA ARG A 244 3.52 12.09 -21.14
C ARG A 244 4.77 12.07 -22.03
N LEU A 245 4.66 12.69 -23.18
CA LEU A 245 5.75 12.78 -24.17
C LEU A 245 6.56 14.05 -23.95
N ARG A 246 7.85 13.99 -24.29
CA ARG A 246 8.72 15.15 -24.37
C ARG A 246 8.22 16.11 -25.47
N PRO A 247 8.54 17.41 -25.39
CA PRO A 247 8.26 18.34 -26.48
C PRO A 247 8.79 17.81 -27.83
N GLY A 248 7.93 17.76 -28.85
CA GLY A 248 8.24 17.19 -30.16
C GLY A 248 8.17 15.65 -30.23
N GLY A 249 7.77 14.98 -29.16
CA GLY A 249 7.50 13.53 -29.17
C GLY A 249 6.32 13.19 -30.07
N ASN A 250 6.40 12.05 -30.74
CA ASN A 250 5.34 11.57 -31.63
C ASN A 250 4.38 10.65 -30.84
N PRO A 251 3.09 10.99 -30.70
CA PRO A 251 2.10 10.17 -30.02
C PRO A 251 1.66 8.93 -30.83
N GLU A 252 2.45 8.52 -31.83
CA GLU A 252 2.10 7.38 -32.68
C GLU A 252 1.94 6.11 -31.84
N PRO A 253 0.75 5.48 -31.87
CA PRO A 253 0.46 4.30 -31.06
C PRO A 253 1.43 3.13 -31.26
N ALA A 254 1.92 2.95 -32.48
CA ALA A 254 2.86 1.86 -32.82
C ALA A 254 4.22 2.00 -32.10
N GLY A 255 4.72 3.22 -31.93
CA GLY A 255 5.96 3.51 -31.19
C GLY A 255 5.79 3.19 -29.69
N ILE A 256 4.69 3.63 -29.11
CA ILE A 256 4.34 3.40 -27.71
C ILE A 256 4.11 1.91 -27.45
N ALA A 257 3.38 1.21 -28.33
CA ALA A 257 3.18 -0.24 -28.24
C ALA A 257 4.51 -1.03 -28.25
N ARG A 258 5.51 -0.57 -29.02
CA ARG A 258 6.85 -1.17 -29.00
C ARG A 258 7.53 -1.04 -27.64
N ALA A 259 7.44 0.12 -27.00
CA ALA A 259 8.02 0.32 -25.67
C ALA A 259 7.37 -0.60 -24.64
N PHE A 260 6.04 -0.72 -24.63
CA PHE A 260 5.34 -1.64 -23.72
C PHE A 260 5.64 -3.11 -24.00
N ARG A 261 5.77 -3.51 -25.26
CA ARG A 261 6.24 -4.86 -25.63
C ARG A 261 7.66 -5.14 -25.16
N ALA A 262 8.55 -4.14 -25.22
CA ALA A 262 9.91 -4.27 -24.70
C ALA A 262 9.92 -4.51 -23.18
N LEU A 263 9.01 -3.87 -22.42
CA LEU A 263 8.82 -4.21 -20.99
C LEU A 263 8.35 -5.66 -20.82
N GLY A 264 7.48 -6.15 -21.69
CA GLY A 264 7.07 -7.56 -21.70
C GLY A 264 8.23 -8.53 -21.86
N ALA A 265 9.30 -8.13 -22.57
CA ALA A 265 10.48 -8.97 -22.74
C ALA A 265 11.28 -9.20 -21.44
N LEU A 266 11.04 -8.41 -20.38
CA LEU A 266 11.61 -8.62 -19.06
C LEU A 266 10.92 -9.77 -18.30
N ALA A 267 9.69 -10.12 -18.67
CA ALA A 267 8.99 -11.27 -18.12
C ALA A 267 9.43 -12.57 -18.83
N PRO A 268 9.35 -13.74 -18.16
CA PRO A 268 9.68 -15.00 -18.80
C PRO A 268 8.95 -15.21 -20.13
N PRO A 269 9.58 -15.82 -21.15
CA PRO A 269 9.03 -15.92 -22.52
C PRO A 269 7.64 -16.57 -22.60
N GLU A 270 7.37 -17.52 -21.72
CA GLU A 270 6.13 -18.30 -21.70
C GLU A 270 5.11 -17.77 -20.68
N SER A 271 5.39 -16.60 -20.08
CA SER A 271 4.55 -16.10 -19.01
C SER A 271 3.32 -15.39 -19.57
N GLU A 272 2.16 -15.79 -19.09
CA GLU A 272 0.87 -15.13 -19.35
C GLU A 272 0.88 -13.63 -18.97
N VAL A 273 1.85 -13.21 -18.17
CA VAL A 273 2.08 -11.81 -17.77
C VAL A 273 2.44 -10.91 -18.95
N ARG A 274 2.99 -11.47 -20.05
CA ARG A 274 3.36 -10.71 -21.26
C ARG A 274 2.16 -10.28 -22.09
N ARG A 275 1.12 -11.10 -22.16
CA ARG A 275 -0.04 -10.87 -23.03
C ARG A 275 -0.67 -9.49 -22.91
N PRO A 276 -0.94 -8.98 -21.68
CA PRO A 276 -1.49 -7.65 -21.53
C PRO A 276 -0.60 -6.53 -22.06
N LEU A 277 0.73 -6.68 -21.93
CA LEU A 277 1.70 -5.72 -22.47
C LEU A 277 1.77 -5.77 -24.00
N GLU A 278 1.57 -6.94 -24.59
CA GLU A 278 1.51 -7.14 -26.05
C GLU A 278 0.19 -6.63 -26.64
N ASN A 279 -0.90 -6.74 -25.90
CA ASN A 279 -2.26 -6.35 -26.28
C ASN A 279 -2.70 -5.00 -25.70
N ALA A 280 -1.74 -4.14 -25.33
CA ALA A 280 -1.99 -2.84 -24.77
C ALA A 280 -2.89 -1.99 -25.67
N GLN A 281 -3.99 -1.47 -25.12
CA GLN A 281 -4.87 -0.53 -25.82
C GLN A 281 -4.32 0.88 -25.67
N ILE A 282 -3.96 1.53 -26.77
CA ILE A 282 -3.31 2.84 -26.79
C ILE A 282 -4.28 3.84 -27.38
N ARG A 283 -4.55 4.92 -26.63
CA ARG A 283 -5.48 5.99 -27.05
C ARG A 283 -4.80 7.35 -26.84
N PRO A 284 -4.61 8.14 -27.87
CA PRO A 284 -4.21 9.54 -27.71
C PRO A 284 -5.22 10.27 -26.84
N ARG A 285 -4.74 11.03 -25.84
CA ARG A 285 -5.58 11.83 -24.95
C ARG A 285 -5.42 13.32 -25.20
N ARG A 286 -4.17 13.73 -25.42
CA ARG A 286 -3.76 15.09 -25.80
C ARG A 286 -2.61 15.03 -26.80
N VAL A 287 -2.15 16.17 -27.26
CA VAL A 287 -1.01 16.26 -28.20
C VAL A 287 0.28 15.64 -27.60
N ASP A 288 0.44 15.79 -26.29
CA ASP A 288 1.62 15.35 -25.53
C ASP A 288 1.30 14.22 -24.52
N GLU A 289 0.09 13.67 -24.55
CA GLU A 289 -0.34 12.65 -23.59
C GLU A 289 -1.07 11.49 -24.26
N VAL A 290 -0.66 10.29 -23.93
CA VAL A 290 -1.27 9.05 -24.42
C VAL A 290 -1.72 8.21 -23.23
N GLN A 291 -2.91 7.65 -23.32
CA GLN A 291 -3.41 6.67 -22.36
C GLN A 291 -3.19 5.27 -22.89
N VAL A 292 -2.61 4.43 -22.03
CA VAL A 292 -2.40 3.00 -22.30
C VAL A 292 -3.20 2.23 -21.27
N GLN A 293 -4.04 1.32 -21.75
CA GLN A 293 -4.82 0.43 -20.89
C GLN A 293 -4.31 -1.00 -21.05
N LEU A 294 -3.99 -1.61 -19.93
CA LEU A 294 -3.60 -3.01 -19.81
C LEU A 294 -4.67 -3.74 -19.00
N VAL A 295 -5.05 -4.93 -19.44
CA VAL A 295 -6.06 -5.74 -18.75
C VAL A 295 -5.52 -7.15 -18.57
N TRP A 296 -5.49 -7.61 -17.34
CA TRP A 296 -5.16 -9.00 -16.99
C TRP A 296 -6.44 -9.76 -16.66
N THR A 297 -6.66 -10.83 -17.35
CA THR A 297 -7.72 -11.79 -17.05
C THR A 297 -7.36 -12.63 -15.82
N ARG A 298 -8.33 -13.31 -15.23
CA ARG A 298 -8.10 -14.15 -14.06
C ARG A 298 -7.01 -15.22 -14.27
N PRO A 299 -6.95 -15.97 -15.39
CA PRO A 299 -5.87 -16.92 -15.65
C PRO A 299 -4.48 -16.26 -15.70
N GLU A 300 -4.36 -15.08 -16.30
CA GLU A 300 -3.10 -14.33 -16.39
C GLU A 300 -2.65 -13.83 -15.01
N LEU A 301 -3.60 -13.48 -14.14
CA LEU A 301 -3.32 -13.11 -12.74
C LEU A 301 -2.85 -14.30 -11.93
N ASP A 302 -3.52 -15.44 -12.06
CA ASP A 302 -3.12 -16.67 -11.37
C ASP A 302 -1.71 -17.09 -11.77
N ALA A 303 -1.37 -17.00 -13.06
CA ALA A 303 -0.02 -17.27 -13.56
C ALA A 303 1.01 -16.26 -13.04
N GLY A 304 0.66 -14.96 -13.03
CA GLY A 304 1.52 -13.90 -12.49
C GLY A 304 1.76 -14.03 -10.99
N ALA A 305 0.73 -14.35 -10.22
CA ALA A 305 0.82 -14.60 -8.79
C ALA A 305 1.67 -15.84 -8.48
N ALA A 306 1.53 -16.92 -9.25
CA ALA A 306 2.37 -18.10 -9.12
C ALA A 306 3.84 -17.81 -9.41
N TRP A 307 4.12 -17.04 -10.46
CA TRP A 307 5.48 -16.62 -10.79
C TRP A 307 6.09 -15.74 -9.68
N LEU A 308 5.35 -14.77 -9.17
CA LEU A 308 5.79 -13.91 -8.07
C LEU A 308 6.07 -14.72 -6.80
N SER A 309 5.20 -15.67 -6.45
CA SER A 309 5.40 -16.58 -5.32
C SER A 309 6.72 -17.35 -5.47
N THR A 310 6.98 -17.93 -6.64
CA THR A 310 8.22 -18.66 -6.93
C THR A 310 9.46 -17.77 -6.80
N LEU A 311 9.39 -16.51 -7.27
CA LEU A 311 10.47 -15.55 -7.11
C LEU A 311 10.75 -15.22 -5.65
N LEU A 312 9.71 -14.96 -4.87
CA LEU A 312 9.84 -14.66 -3.45
C LEU A 312 10.41 -15.87 -2.68
N GLU A 313 9.90 -17.07 -2.94
CA GLU A 313 10.42 -18.30 -2.34
C GLU A 313 11.91 -18.51 -2.68
N ALA A 314 12.31 -18.27 -3.93
CA ALA A 314 13.70 -18.37 -4.34
C ALA A 314 14.61 -17.34 -3.65
N GLN A 315 14.12 -16.11 -3.43
CA GLN A 315 14.86 -15.09 -2.68
C GLN A 315 14.98 -15.44 -1.20
N PHE A 316 13.91 -15.92 -0.57
CA PHE A 316 13.94 -16.36 0.82
C PHE A 316 14.80 -17.61 1.04
N ALA A 317 14.88 -18.51 0.04
CA ALA A 317 15.76 -19.68 0.10
C ALA A 317 17.25 -19.33 -0.05
N ARG A 318 17.57 -18.22 -0.72
CA ARG A 318 18.94 -17.71 -0.92
C ARG A 318 19.46 -16.85 0.22
N ALA A 319 18.69 -16.61 1.28
CA ALA A 319 19.13 -15.79 2.40
C ALA A 319 20.46 -16.34 2.97
N PRO A 320 21.47 -15.48 3.22
CA PRO A 320 22.82 -15.86 3.58
C PRO A 320 22.83 -16.56 4.93
N GLY A 321 23.22 -17.81 4.98
CA GLY A 321 23.30 -18.60 6.21
C GLY A 321 23.63 -20.08 6.00
N ARG A 322 24.01 -20.50 4.77
CA ARG A 322 24.65 -21.81 4.56
C ARG A 322 26.03 -21.60 3.95
N PRO A 323 27.09 -22.02 4.70
CA PRO A 323 28.42 -22.10 4.15
C PRO A 323 28.50 -23.07 2.98
#